data_0e0cf991bef6a7bb3637de3277e11e0e
#
_entry.id   0e0cf991bef6a7bb3637de3277e11e0e
#
_cell.length_a   1.000
_cell.length_b   1.000
_cell.length_c   1.000
_cell.angle_alpha   90.00
_cell.angle_beta   90.00
_cell.angle_gamma   90.00
#
_symmetry.space_group_name_H-M   'P 1'
#
loop_
_entity.id
_entity.type
_entity.pdbx_description
1 polymer ?
#
loop_
_entity_poly.entity_id
_entity_poly.type
_entity_poly.pdbx_seq_one_letter_code
_entity_poly.pdbx_strand_id
1 'polypeptide(L)'
;ATINSGDEVIIPAPYWVSYPDIVVLNDGKPVVIECGESSGFKLLPEDLEKNISSKTKWLMLNSPSNPTGSMYTKEELMALGEVLKKHEHVYVLSDDIYEKIVYDGNIFHTIAEVCPFLFDRTLTMNGLSKSYCMTGWRVGYAAGPTNIINAMNKVQSQNVSSTASISMAASVEALNGDQSFIASNNESFLRRRDLVVKNLNETPGLSCRVPEGAFYVFA
;
A
#
# COMPACT_ATOMS: atom_id res chain seq x y z
N ALA A 1 7.76 -14.05 7.83
CA ALA A 1 7.49 -15.41 7.30
C ALA A 1 8.43 -15.78 6.13
N THR A 2 8.91 -14.79 5.37
CA THR A 2 9.67 -15.03 4.12
C THR A 2 11.06 -14.39 4.10
N ILE A 3 11.35 -13.45 4.98
CA ILE A 3 12.62 -12.72 5.05
C ILE A 3 13.65 -13.53 5.85
N ASN A 4 14.88 -13.56 5.35
CA ASN A 4 16.06 -14.09 6.01
C ASN A 4 17.15 -13.01 6.05
N SER A 5 18.17 -13.24 6.86
CA SER A 5 19.30 -12.33 6.97
C SER A 5 19.95 -12.09 5.58
N GLY A 6 20.07 -10.83 5.21
CA GLY A 6 20.64 -10.38 3.94
C GLY A 6 19.65 -10.28 2.78
N ASP A 7 18.39 -10.72 2.92
CA ASP A 7 17.35 -10.45 1.94
C ASP A 7 17.06 -8.94 1.89
N GLU A 8 16.91 -8.40 0.70
CA GLU A 8 16.61 -6.97 0.49
C GLU A 8 15.14 -6.75 0.19
N VAL A 9 14.59 -5.65 0.74
CA VAL A 9 13.21 -5.20 0.48
C VAL A 9 13.25 -3.78 -0.03
N ILE A 10 12.78 -3.57 -1.25
CA ILE A 10 12.67 -2.24 -1.85
C ILE A 10 11.44 -1.53 -1.27
N ILE A 11 11.66 -0.30 -0.79
CA ILE A 11 10.64 0.55 -0.17
C ILE A 11 10.71 1.95 -0.79
N PRO A 12 9.75 2.33 -1.64
CA PRO A 12 9.65 3.70 -2.15
C PRO A 12 9.38 4.69 -1.01
N ALA A 13 10.15 5.76 -0.94
CA ALA A 13 9.97 6.85 0.03
C ALA A 13 9.35 8.07 -0.66
N PRO A 14 8.45 8.81 0.01
CA PRO A 14 7.99 8.67 1.40
C PRO A 14 7.12 7.43 1.64
N TYR A 15 7.23 6.84 2.81
CA TYR A 15 6.57 5.58 3.17
C TYR A 15 5.95 5.63 4.58
N TRP A 16 5.06 4.69 4.87
CA TRP A 16 4.61 4.46 6.24
C TRP A 16 5.78 4.01 7.11
N VAL A 17 5.99 4.73 8.21
CA VAL A 17 7.17 4.61 9.08
C VAL A 17 7.53 3.18 9.51
N SER A 18 6.55 2.29 9.59
CA SER A 18 6.78 0.90 10.03
C SER A 18 7.35 -0.02 8.96
N TYR A 19 7.35 0.35 7.68
CA TYR A 19 7.85 -0.57 6.64
C TYR A 19 9.32 -0.94 6.82
N PRO A 20 10.26 0.00 6.96
CA PRO A 20 11.65 -0.37 7.19
C PRO A 20 11.87 -1.10 8.51
N ASP A 21 11.14 -0.70 9.57
CA ASP A 21 11.27 -1.34 10.88
C ASP A 21 10.84 -2.81 10.84
N ILE A 22 9.75 -3.13 10.14
CA ILE A 22 9.29 -4.52 9.95
C ILE A 22 10.35 -5.35 9.22
N VAL A 23 11.02 -4.77 8.22
CA VAL A 23 12.09 -5.45 7.49
C VAL A 23 13.29 -5.73 8.40
N VAL A 24 13.75 -4.72 9.15
CA VAL A 24 14.89 -4.84 10.07
C VAL A 24 14.60 -5.81 11.21
N LEU A 25 13.39 -5.80 11.78
CA LEU A 25 12.97 -6.74 12.84
C LEU A 25 12.98 -8.21 12.39
N ASN A 26 12.99 -8.46 11.09
CA ASN A 26 13.10 -9.80 10.50
C ASN A 26 14.47 -10.05 9.86
N ASP A 27 15.52 -9.35 10.29
CA ASP A 27 16.90 -9.45 9.81
C ASP A 27 17.09 -9.14 8.31
N GLY A 28 16.07 -8.53 7.67
CA GLY A 28 16.16 -8.06 6.29
C GLY A 28 16.83 -6.69 6.19
N LYS A 29 17.19 -6.31 4.98
CA LYS A 29 17.80 -5.02 4.64
C LYS A 29 16.79 -4.17 3.85
N PRO A 30 16.28 -3.05 4.38
CA PRO A 30 15.50 -2.11 3.59
C PRO A 30 16.39 -1.41 2.56
N VAL A 31 15.93 -1.39 1.31
CA VAL A 31 16.50 -0.61 0.21
C VAL A 31 15.52 0.51 -0.10
N VAL A 32 15.80 1.68 0.46
CA VAL A 32 14.94 2.85 0.33
C VAL A 32 15.26 3.56 -0.99
N ILE A 33 14.23 3.84 -1.80
CA ILE A 33 14.34 4.62 -3.02
C ILE A 33 13.59 5.93 -2.81
N GLU A 34 14.32 7.04 -2.86
CA GLU A 34 13.72 8.38 -2.72
C GLU A 34 12.92 8.73 -3.97
N CYS A 35 11.62 9.00 -3.80
CA CYS A 35 10.71 9.42 -4.84
C CYS A 35 10.31 10.88 -4.57
N GLY A 36 10.81 11.79 -5.39
CA GLY A 36 10.61 13.22 -5.21
C GLY A 36 9.23 13.71 -5.69
N GLU A 37 8.97 14.97 -5.41
CA GLU A 37 7.73 15.63 -5.86
C GLU A 37 7.58 15.62 -7.38
N SER A 38 8.71 15.71 -8.13
CA SER A 38 8.72 15.68 -9.60
C SER A 38 8.17 14.39 -10.20
N SER A 39 8.29 13.27 -9.49
CA SER A 39 7.68 11.97 -9.85
C SER A 39 6.29 11.76 -9.21
N GLY A 40 5.76 12.78 -8.51
CA GLY A 40 4.54 12.65 -7.71
C GLY A 40 4.70 11.78 -6.49
N PHE A 41 5.90 11.70 -5.93
CA PHE A 41 6.28 10.79 -4.84
C PHE A 41 6.06 9.31 -5.16
N LYS A 42 6.16 8.95 -6.44
CA LYS A 42 5.96 7.58 -6.95
C LYS A 42 7.26 7.01 -7.48
N LEU A 43 7.47 5.72 -7.28
CA LEU A 43 8.61 4.97 -7.81
C LEU A 43 8.57 4.97 -9.35
N LEU A 44 9.67 5.32 -9.97
CA LEU A 44 9.83 5.25 -11.42
C LEU A 44 10.41 3.89 -11.84
N PRO A 45 10.05 3.38 -13.04
CA PRO A 45 10.56 2.10 -13.55
C PRO A 45 12.10 2.03 -13.61
N GLU A 46 12.75 3.12 -14.01
CA GLU A 46 14.21 3.22 -14.09
C GLU A 46 14.89 3.15 -12.72
N ASP A 47 14.27 3.73 -11.69
CA ASP A 47 14.79 3.67 -10.33
C ASP A 47 14.55 2.28 -9.73
N LEU A 48 13.45 1.62 -10.04
CA LEU A 48 13.21 0.23 -9.68
C LEU A 48 14.27 -0.68 -10.30
N GLU A 49 14.47 -0.62 -11.63
CA GLU A 49 15.44 -1.45 -12.37
C GLU A 49 16.85 -1.30 -11.81
N LYS A 50 17.26 -0.07 -11.49
CA LYS A 50 18.59 0.26 -10.95
C LYS A 50 18.85 -0.31 -9.57
N ASN A 51 17.82 -0.46 -8.75
CA ASN A 51 17.94 -0.86 -7.34
C ASN A 51 17.63 -2.34 -7.09
N ILE A 52 17.14 -3.09 -8.09
CA ILE A 52 16.98 -4.54 -7.96
C ILE A 52 18.36 -5.22 -7.98
N SER A 53 18.58 -6.11 -7.04
CA SER A 53 19.75 -6.98 -6.96
C SER A 53 19.35 -8.45 -6.89
N SER A 54 20.31 -9.36 -6.94
CA SER A 54 20.06 -10.79 -6.72
C SER A 54 19.56 -11.12 -5.29
N LYS A 55 19.65 -10.18 -4.36
CA LYS A 55 19.20 -10.29 -2.97
C LYS A 55 17.80 -9.67 -2.77
N THR A 56 17.31 -8.91 -3.74
CA THR A 56 15.99 -8.27 -3.64
C THR A 56 14.91 -9.34 -3.59
N LYS A 57 14.17 -9.40 -2.51
CA LYS A 57 13.11 -10.38 -2.31
C LYS A 57 11.72 -9.80 -2.45
N TRP A 58 11.54 -8.56 -2.01
CA TRP A 58 10.25 -7.88 -2.05
C TRP A 58 10.36 -6.46 -2.57
N LEU A 59 9.36 -6.05 -3.32
CA LEU A 59 8.98 -4.65 -3.52
C LEU A 59 7.72 -4.39 -2.71
N MET A 60 7.72 -3.34 -1.87
CA MET A 60 6.54 -2.87 -1.15
C MET A 60 5.94 -1.68 -1.90
N LEU A 61 4.67 -1.79 -2.27
CA LEU A 61 3.88 -0.69 -2.86
C LEU A 61 2.71 -0.37 -1.94
N ASN A 62 2.42 0.92 -1.77
CA ASN A 62 1.25 1.41 -1.05
C ASN A 62 0.54 2.47 -1.90
N SER A 63 -0.67 2.17 -2.35
CA SER A 63 -1.45 3.05 -3.21
C SER A 63 -2.93 2.93 -2.88
N PRO A 64 -3.64 4.05 -2.63
CA PRO A 64 -3.09 5.38 -2.30
C PRO A 64 -2.13 5.37 -1.12
N SER A 65 -1.11 6.24 -1.15
CA SER A 65 0.04 6.15 -0.24
C SER A 65 -0.19 6.86 1.10
N ASN A 66 0.37 6.29 2.13
CA ASN A 66 0.70 6.95 3.39
C ASN A 66 2.20 7.23 3.41
N PRO A 67 2.68 8.50 3.45
CA PRO A 67 1.96 9.71 3.88
C PRO A 67 1.54 10.67 2.75
N THR A 68 1.77 10.36 1.47
CA THR A 68 1.69 11.37 0.40
C THR A 68 0.28 11.55 -0.19
N GLY A 69 -0.58 10.55 -0.03
CA GLY A 69 -1.88 10.51 -0.71
C GLY A 69 -1.77 10.30 -2.22
N SER A 70 -0.57 10.08 -2.75
CA SER A 70 -0.34 9.79 -4.16
C SER A 70 -0.87 8.42 -4.55
N MET A 71 -1.35 8.29 -5.77
CA MET A 71 -1.91 7.04 -6.29
C MET A 71 -1.28 6.71 -7.65
N TYR A 72 -0.92 5.44 -7.84
CA TYR A 72 -0.43 4.96 -9.13
C TYR A 72 -1.58 4.83 -10.12
N THR A 73 -1.36 5.26 -11.35
CA THR A 73 -2.24 4.96 -12.48
C THR A 73 -2.03 3.54 -12.98
N LYS A 74 -2.94 3.07 -13.82
CA LYS A 74 -2.82 1.76 -14.49
C LYS A 74 -1.53 1.65 -15.30
N GLU A 75 -1.19 2.71 -16.03
CA GLU A 75 -0.02 2.78 -16.89
C GLU A 75 1.28 2.76 -16.07
N GLU A 76 1.32 3.47 -14.95
CA GLU A 76 2.47 3.48 -14.03
C GLU A 76 2.68 2.11 -13.40
N LEU A 77 1.60 1.44 -12.95
CA LEU A 77 1.70 0.07 -12.43
C LEU A 77 2.14 -0.93 -13.50
N MET A 78 1.65 -0.78 -14.74
CA MET A 78 2.09 -1.63 -15.86
C MET A 78 3.58 -1.43 -16.13
N ALA A 79 4.07 -0.20 -16.12
CA ALA A 79 5.49 0.09 -16.34
C ALA A 79 6.41 -0.53 -15.26
N LEU A 80 6.00 -0.47 -13.99
CA LEU A 80 6.69 -1.19 -12.91
C LEU A 80 6.62 -2.71 -13.11
N GLY A 81 5.46 -3.23 -13.56
CA GLY A 81 5.25 -4.63 -13.86
C GLY A 81 6.19 -5.16 -14.94
N GLU A 82 6.42 -4.39 -16.00
CA GLU A 82 7.35 -4.77 -17.08
C GLU A 82 8.82 -4.82 -16.60
N VAL A 83 9.20 -4.00 -15.62
CA VAL A 83 10.50 -4.15 -14.95
C VAL A 83 10.54 -5.47 -14.17
N LEU A 84 9.55 -5.70 -13.32
CA LEU A 84 9.48 -6.90 -12.48
C LEU A 84 9.42 -8.20 -13.30
N LYS A 85 8.87 -8.17 -14.50
CA LYS A 85 8.82 -9.32 -15.41
C LYS A 85 10.18 -9.89 -15.74
N LYS A 86 11.23 -9.04 -15.75
CA LYS A 86 12.62 -9.44 -15.97
C LYS A 86 13.28 -10.00 -14.71
N HIS A 87 12.68 -9.82 -13.54
CA HIS A 87 13.20 -10.15 -12.22
C HIS A 87 12.23 -11.10 -11.49
N GLU A 88 12.14 -12.34 -11.96
CA GLU A 88 11.15 -13.34 -11.50
C GLU A 88 11.28 -13.71 -10.02
N HIS A 89 12.45 -13.46 -9.41
CA HIS A 89 12.73 -13.74 -8.00
C HIS A 89 12.13 -12.70 -7.05
N VAL A 90 11.68 -11.54 -7.55
CA VAL A 90 11.12 -10.46 -6.74
C VAL A 90 9.63 -10.65 -6.55
N TYR A 91 9.18 -10.71 -5.31
CA TYR A 91 7.77 -10.67 -4.91
C TYR A 91 7.29 -9.24 -4.75
N VAL A 92 5.99 -9.03 -4.88
CA VAL A 92 5.35 -7.72 -4.64
C VAL A 92 4.40 -7.82 -3.45
N LEU A 93 4.54 -6.90 -2.50
CA LEU A 93 3.53 -6.63 -1.50
C LEU A 93 2.78 -5.36 -1.93
N SER A 94 1.49 -5.50 -2.24
CA SER A 94 0.60 -4.40 -2.58
C SER A 94 -0.27 -4.09 -1.37
N ASP A 95 -0.01 -2.95 -0.72
CA ASP A 95 -0.81 -2.46 0.41
C ASP A 95 -1.89 -1.54 -0.10
N ASP A 96 -3.09 -2.10 -0.30
CA ASP A 96 -4.24 -1.47 -0.91
C ASP A 96 -5.24 -0.92 0.14
N ILE A 97 -4.77 -0.71 1.38
CA ILE A 97 -5.63 -0.37 2.55
C ILE A 97 -6.50 0.88 2.34
N TYR A 98 -6.12 1.76 1.40
CA TYR A 98 -6.84 3.00 1.07
C TYR A 98 -7.63 2.91 -0.25
N GLU A 99 -7.80 1.74 -0.86
CA GLU A 99 -8.39 1.50 -2.18
C GLU A 99 -9.72 2.24 -2.44
N LYS A 100 -10.55 2.41 -1.39
CA LYS A 100 -11.87 3.04 -1.49
C LYS A 100 -11.85 4.54 -1.12
N ILE A 101 -10.71 5.08 -0.74
CA ILE A 101 -10.56 6.50 -0.38
C ILE A 101 -9.82 7.19 -1.52
N VAL A 102 -10.57 7.53 -2.55
CA VAL A 102 -10.07 8.07 -3.82
C VAL A 102 -10.93 9.27 -4.21
N TYR A 103 -10.33 10.29 -4.82
CA TYR A 103 -10.93 11.59 -5.09
C TYR A 103 -10.91 11.93 -6.58
N ASP A 104 -11.68 12.97 -6.95
CA ASP A 104 -11.66 13.62 -8.26
C ASP A 104 -11.93 12.69 -9.45
N GLY A 105 -12.70 11.62 -9.25
CA GLY A 105 -13.02 10.67 -10.29
C GLY A 105 -11.87 9.75 -10.68
N ASN A 106 -10.76 9.77 -9.93
CA ASN A 106 -9.67 8.79 -10.12
C ASN A 106 -10.17 7.37 -9.88
N ILE A 107 -9.56 6.41 -10.57
CA ILE A 107 -9.88 4.98 -10.45
C ILE A 107 -8.69 4.28 -9.81
N PHE A 108 -8.95 3.59 -8.71
CA PHE A 108 -7.95 2.74 -8.07
C PHE A 108 -7.66 1.50 -8.91
N HIS A 109 -6.40 1.13 -8.98
CA HIS A 109 -5.92 -0.10 -9.58
C HIS A 109 -4.94 -0.80 -8.64
N THR A 110 -5.05 -2.12 -8.51
CA THR A 110 -4.03 -2.94 -7.85
C THR A 110 -3.08 -3.57 -8.87
N ILE A 111 -1.81 -3.73 -8.51
CA ILE A 111 -0.82 -4.29 -9.44
C ILE A 111 -1.15 -5.72 -9.87
N ALA A 112 -1.81 -6.50 -9.01
CA ALA A 112 -2.23 -7.87 -9.33
C ALA A 112 -3.28 -7.93 -10.44
N GLU A 113 -4.17 -6.93 -10.53
CA GLU A 113 -5.16 -6.79 -11.61
C GLU A 113 -4.49 -6.31 -12.90
N VAL A 114 -3.67 -5.26 -12.80
CA VAL A 114 -3.04 -4.61 -13.95
C VAL A 114 -1.99 -5.52 -14.61
N CYS A 115 -1.26 -6.30 -13.81
CA CYS A 115 -0.18 -7.18 -14.23
C CYS A 115 -0.48 -8.64 -13.86
N PRO A 116 -1.40 -9.35 -14.58
CA PRO A 116 -1.76 -10.73 -14.24
C PRO A 116 -0.58 -11.70 -14.22
N PHE A 117 0.50 -11.41 -14.94
CA PHE A 117 1.74 -12.19 -14.93
C PHE A 117 2.54 -12.08 -13.61
N LEU A 118 2.17 -11.14 -12.72
CA LEU A 118 2.71 -11.04 -11.37
C LEU A 118 1.83 -11.74 -10.32
N PHE A 119 0.66 -12.24 -10.68
CA PHE A 119 -0.34 -12.76 -9.74
C PHE A 119 0.25 -13.80 -8.77
N ASP A 120 1.01 -14.77 -9.29
CA ASP A 120 1.60 -15.86 -8.50
C ASP A 120 2.76 -15.44 -7.58
N ARG A 121 3.11 -14.15 -7.56
CA ARG A 121 4.15 -13.57 -6.69
C ARG A 121 3.76 -12.23 -6.10
N THR A 122 2.47 -11.90 -6.11
CA THR A 122 1.92 -10.71 -5.46
C THR A 122 1.13 -11.10 -4.22
N LEU A 123 1.45 -10.46 -3.10
CA LEU A 123 0.67 -10.48 -1.86
C LEU A 123 -0.08 -9.16 -1.78
N THR A 124 -1.38 -9.18 -2.01
CA THR A 124 -2.25 -8.02 -1.81
C THR A 124 -2.74 -7.97 -0.37
N MET A 125 -2.49 -6.88 0.29
CA MET A 125 -2.88 -6.59 1.67
C MET A 125 -4.00 -5.54 1.69
N ASN A 126 -5.01 -5.75 2.53
CA ASN A 126 -6.08 -4.80 2.73
C ASN A 126 -6.66 -4.92 4.15
N GLY A 127 -7.66 -4.13 4.48
CA GLY A 127 -8.31 -4.19 5.78
C GLY A 127 -9.48 -3.23 5.92
N LEU A 128 -10.20 -3.36 7.02
CA LEU A 128 -11.41 -2.59 7.28
C LEU A 128 -11.15 -1.26 8.00
N SER A 129 -9.92 -1.08 8.47
CA SER A 129 -9.57 0.05 9.35
C SER A 129 -9.84 1.41 8.73
N LYS A 130 -9.60 1.57 7.42
CA LYS A 130 -9.60 2.86 6.75
C LYS A 130 -10.91 3.11 5.99
N SER A 131 -11.16 2.34 4.97
CA SER A 131 -12.36 2.49 4.12
C SER A 131 -13.67 2.33 4.88
N TYR A 132 -13.67 1.50 5.92
CA TYR A 132 -14.85 1.21 6.75
C TYR A 132 -14.84 1.91 8.12
N CYS A 133 -13.85 2.77 8.38
CA CYS A 133 -13.70 3.46 9.68
C CYS A 133 -13.65 2.50 10.89
N MET A 134 -13.12 1.29 10.70
CA MET A 134 -13.12 0.20 11.68
C MET A 134 -11.73 -0.03 12.31
N THR A 135 -11.01 1.04 12.65
CA THR A 135 -9.64 0.94 13.21
C THR A 135 -9.58 0.13 14.50
N GLY A 136 -10.56 0.30 15.39
CA GLY A 136 -10.64 -0.39 16.68
C GLY A 136 -10.95 -1.88 16.59
N TRP A 137 -11.49 -2.35 15.47
CA TRP A 137 -11.85 -3.75 15.26
C TRP A 137 -10.66 -4.66 14.95
N ARG A 138 -9.53 -4.07 14.57
CA ARG A 138 -8.26 -4.77 14.34
C ARG A 138 -8.36 -5.91 13.33
N VAL A 139 -8.91 -5.64 12.14
CA VAL A 139 -9.04 -6.61 11.06
C VAL A 139 -8.27 -6.16 9.83
N GLY A 140 -7.38 -7.01 9.38
CA GLY A 140 -6.74 -6.97 8.07
C GLY A 140 -6.82 -8.34 7.42
N TYR A 141 -6.66 -8.38 6.11
CA TYR A 141 -6.63 -9.60 5.33
C TYR A 141 -5.63 -9.47 4.19
N ALA A 142 -5.19 -10.62 3.69
CA ALA A 142 -4.29 -10.69 2.56
C ALA A 142 -4.69 -11.82 1.62
N ALA A 143 -4.44 -11.62 0.34
CA ALA A 143 -4.58 -12.62 -0.70
C ALA A 143 -3.27 -12.73 -1.49
N GLY A 144 -2.85 -13.94 -1.83
CA GLY A 144 -1.61 -14.15 -2.56
C GLY A 144 -1.25 -15.62 -2.71
N PRO A 145 0.00 -15.91 -3.10
CA PRO A 145 0.48 -17.26 -3.33
C PRO A 145 0.27 -18.18 -2.13
N THR A 146 -0.26 -19.37 -2.36
CA THR A 146 -0.62 -20.32 -1.30
C THR A 146 0.53 -20.65 -0.36
N ASN A 147 1.76 -20.76 -0.86
CA ASN A 147 2.95 -21.02 -0.04
C ASN A 147 3.23 -19.86 0.93
N ILE A 148 3.05 -18.62 0.52
CA ILE A 148 3.22 -17.43 1.36
C ILE A 148 2.10 -17.37 2.41
N ILE A 149 0.85 -17.53 1.99
CA ILE A 149 -0.30 -17.54 2.92
C ILE A 149 -0.16 -18.65 3.96
N ASN A 150 0.26 -19.85 3.57
CA ASN A 150 0.51 -20.93 4.51
C ASN A 150 1.64 -20.62 5.51
N ALA A 151 2.71 -19.96 5.06
CA ALA A 151 3.80 -19.52 5.93
C ALA A 151 3.32 -18.43 6.92
N MET A 152 2.52 -17.47 6.46
CA MET A 152 1.90 -16.43 7.31
C MET A 152 0.98 -17.07 8.37
N ASN A 153 0.14 -18.02 7.98
CA ASN A 153 -0.74 -18.74 8.90
C ASN A 153 0.03 -19.48 10.01
N LYS A 154 1.18 -20.10 9.66
CA LYS A 154 2.04 -20.73 10.68
C LYS A 154 2.55 -19.72 11.70
N VAL A 155 3.04 -18.56 11.25
CA VAL A 155 3.54 -17.51 12.14
C VAL A 155 2.40 -16.96 12.99
N GLN A 156 1.27 -16.63 12.38
CA GLN A 156 0.11 -16.07 13.07
C GLN A 156 -0.43 -17.02 14.13
N SER A 157 -0.54 -18.32 13.84
CA SER A 157 -1.06 -19.32 14.78
C SER A 157 -0.21 -19.45 16.05
N GLN A 158 1.09 -19.14 15.99
CA GLN A 158 2.01 -19.18 17.13
C GLN A 158 2.15 -17.83 17.84
N ASN A 159 1.61 -16.75 17.28
CA ASN A 159 1.71 -15.41 17.86
C ASN A 159 0.36 -14.96 18.44
N VAL A 160 -0.62 -14.68 17.59
CA VAL A 160 -1.93 -14.11 17.98
C VAL A 160 -3.10 -15.06 17.75
N SER A 161 -2.83 -16.27 17.25
CA SER A 161 -3.79 -17.32 16.89
C SER A 161 -4.70 -16.91 15.74
N SER A 162 -5.66 -16.03 15.96
CA SER A 162 -6.59 -15.55 14.93
C SER A 162 -7.16 -14.16 15.27
N THR A 163 -7.83 -13.55 14.31
CA THR A 163 -8.66 -12.36 14.53
C THR A 163 -9.82 -12.72 15.49
N ALA A 164 -10.20 -11.79 16.37
CA ALA A 164 -11.33 -11.98 17.27
C ALA A 164 -12.62 -12.30 16.49
N SER A 165 -13.38 -13.31 16.96
CA SER A 165 -14.57 -13.79 16.25
C SER A 165 -15.65 -12.72 16.09
N ILE A 166 -15.81 -11.84 17.06
CA ILE A 166 -16.73 -10.70 16.98
C ILE A 166 -16.31 -9.73 15.85
N SER A 167 -15.00 -9.49 15.70
CA SER A 167 -14.46 -8.65 14.61
C SER A 167 -14.63 -9.31 13.25
N MET A 168 -14.50 -10.65 13.18
CA MET A 168 -14.78 -11.40 11.95
C MET A 168 -16.25 -11.30 11.54
N ALA A 169 -17.17 -11.45 12.48
CA ALA A 169 -18.61 -11.29 12.20
C ALA A 169 -18.94 -9.87 11.72
N ALA A 170 -18.38 -8.83 12.36
CA ALA A 170 -18.53 -7.45 11.93
C ALA A 170 -17.93 -7.21 10.52
N SER A 171 -16.84 -7.93 10.18
CA SER A 171 -16.21 -7.83 8.87
C SER A 171 -17.09 -8.36 7.75
N VAL A 172 -17.83 -9.44 8.00
CA VAL A 172 -18.78 -10.01 7.04
C VAL A 172 -19.85 -8.97 6.68
N GLU A 173 -20.42 -8.31 7.68
CA GLU A 173 -21.42 -7.24 7.46
C GLU A 173 -20.79 -6.03 6.77
N ALA A 174 -19.60 -5.59 7.19
CA ALA A 174 -18.92 -4.46 6.57
C ALA A 174 -18.65 -4.69 5.07
N LEU A 175 -18.28 -5.90 4.67
CA LEU A 175 -17.94 -6.22 3.28
C LEU A 175 -19.16 -6.51 2.39
N ASN A 176 -20.25 -7.04 2.96
CA ASN A 176 -21.43 -7.48 2.20
C ASN A 176 -22.67 -6.58 2.39
N GLY A 177 -22.67 -5.74 3.43
CA GLY A 177 -23.77 -4.83 3.73
C GLY A 177 -23.78 -3.57 2.86
N ASP A 178 -24.53 -2.57 3.27
CA ASP A 178 -24.60 -1.30 2.56
C ASP A 178 -23.27 -0.59 2.52
N GLN A 179 -22.83 -0.18 1.33
CA GLN A 179 -21.58 0.54 1.07
C GLN A 179 -21.76 2.05 0.85
N SER A 180 -23.01 2.57 0.92
CA SER A 180 -23.33 3.96 0.60
C SER A 180 -22.60 4.98 1.47
N PHE A 181 -22.30 4.62 2.72
CA PHE A 181 -21.58 5.49 3.65
C PHE A 181 -20.14 5.79 3.20
N ILE A 182 -19.51 4.94 2.39
CA ILE A 182 -18.15 5.15 1.87
C ILE A 182 -18.11 6.39 0.99
N ALA A 183 -19.09 6.55 0.10
CA ALA A 183 -19.21 7.73 -0.75
C ALA A 183 -19.38 9.01 0.09
N SER A 184 -20.28 9.00 1.09
CA SER A 184 -20.47 10.13 2.00
C SER A 184 -19.23 10.49 2.82
N ASN A 185 -18.48 9.47 3.27
CA ASN A 185 -17.20 9.68 3.95
C ASN A 185 -16.16 10.31 3.01
N ASN A 186 -16.07 9.82 1.78
CA ASN A 186 -15.14 10.36 0.77
C ASN A 186 -15.44 11.83 0.45
N GLU A 187 -16.70 12.23 0.34
CA GLU A 187 -17.07 13.64 0.19
C GLU A 187 -16.58 14.49 1.37
N SER A 188 -16.67 13.95 2.58
CA SER A 188 -16.20 14.65 3.78
C SER A 188 -14.68 14.75 3.81
N PHE A 189 -13.97 13.70 3.41
CA PHE A 189 -12.50 13.73 3.27
C PHE A 189 -12.05 14.68 2.16
N LEU A 190 -12.75 14.69 1.03
CA LEU A 190 -12.48 15.60 -0.09
C LEU A 190 -12.54 17.06 0.35
N ARG A 191 -13.63 17.48 1.03
CA ARG A 191 -13.75 18.84 1.56
C ARG A 191 -12.62 19.21 2.53
N ARG A 192 -12.23 18.28 3.39
CA ARG A 192 -11.12 18.49 4.34
C ARG A 192 -9.78 18.59 3.62
N ARG A 193 -9.52 17.73 2.64
CA ARG A 193 -8.34 17.76 1.78
C ARG A 193 -8.21 19.15 1.13
N ASP A 194 -9.25 19.61 0.45
CA ASP A 194 -9.23 20.87 -0.27
C ASP A 194 -8.96 22.05 0.65
N LEU A 195 -9.58 22.06 1.83
CA LEU A 195 -9.35 23.09 2.84
C LEU A 195 -7.90 23.10 3.33
N VAL A 196 -7.35 21.92 3.65
CA VAL A 196 -5.98 21.80 4.18
C VAL A 196 -4.95 22.14 3.11
N VAL A 197 -5.09 21.62 1.90
CA VAL A 197 -4.18 21.93 0.77
C VAL A 197 -4.19 23.40 0.45
N LYS A 198 -5.37 24.04 0.40
CA LYS A 198 -5.49 25.48 0.20
C LYS A 198 -4.72 26.26 1.27
N ASN A 199 -4.96 25.96 2.56
CA ASN A 199 -4.32 26.68 3.65
C ASN A 199 -2.79 26.48 3.65
N LEU A 200 -2.31 25.28 3.35
CA LEU A 200 -0.87 25.01 3.23
C LEU A 200 -0.25 25.84 2.10
N ASN A 201 -0.86 25.86 0.93
CA ASN A 201 -0.34 26.60 -0.23
C ASN A 201 -0.47 28.13 -0.09
N GLU A 202 -1.34 28.63 0.78
CA GLU A 202 -1.43 30.04 1.15
C GLU A 202 -0.43 30.43 2.26
N THR A 203 0.22 29.45 2.90
CA THR A 203 1.20 29.69 3.96
C THR A 203 2.59 29.89 3.35
N PRO A 204 3.26 31.05 3.60
CA PRO A 204 4.59 31.29 3.07
C PRO A 204 5.60 30.20 3.43
N GLY A 205 6.31 29.68 2.43
CA GLY A 205 7.34 28.66 2.61
C GLY A 205 6.84 27.23 2.62
N LEU A 206 5.52 26.99 2.45
CA LEU A 206 4.93 25.67 2.28
C LEU A 206 4.42 25.46 0.85
N SER A 207 4.53 24.24 0.38
CA SER A 207 3.96 23.77 -0.88
C SER A 207 3.40 22.36 -0.67
N CYS A 208 2.20 22.10 -1.15
CA CYS A 208 1.56 20.82 -1.03
C CYS A 208 0.86 20.44 -2.34
N ARG A 209 1.21 19.28 -2.90
CA ARG A 209 0.45 18.70 -4.01
C ARG A 209 -0.94 18.31 -3.54
N VAL A 210 -1.89 18.32 -4.47
CA VAL A 210 -3.24 17.78 -4.21
C VAL A 210 -3.18 16.26 -4.21
N PRO A 211 -3.46 15.58 -3.08
CA PRO A 211 -3.48 14.12 -3.02
C PRO A 211 -4.63 13.52 -3.84
N GLU A 212 -4.36 12.41 -4.51
CA GLU A 212 -5.36 11.68 -5.30
C GLU A 212 -6.20 10.73 -4.43
N GLY A 213 -5.69 10.32 -3.24
CA GLY A 213 -6.39 9.40 -2.36
C GLY A 213 -5.90 9.45 -0.91
N ALA A 214 -6.34 8.47 -0.11
CA ALA A 214 -6.13 8.40 1.34
C ALA A 214 -6.64 9.67 2.07
N PHE A 215 -6.16 9.93 3.29
CA PHE A 215 -6.54 11.13 4.06
C PHE A 215 -5.31 11.85 4.62
N TYR A 216 -4.25 11.86 3.84
CA TYR A 216 -3.00 12.52 4.17
C TYR A 216 -2.71 13.66 3.20
N VAL A 217 -1.99 14.65 3.68
CA VAL A 217 -1.34 15.69 2.89
C VAL A 217 0.14 15.70 3.25
N PHE A 218 0.99 15.97 2.27
CA PHE A 218 2.44 15.96 2.42
C PHE A 218 2.99 17.27 1.84
N ALA A 219 3.53 18.14 2.71
CA ALA A 219 4.01 19.48 2.40
C ALA A 219 5.51 19.62 2.67
#